data_ebb8e06a90cf78d23fd78aff90fa84db
#
_entry.id   ebb8e06a90cf78d23fd78aff90fa84db
#
_cell.length_a   1.000
_cell.length_b   1.000
_cell.length_c   1.000
_cell.angle_alpha   90.00
_cell.angle_beta   90.00
_cell.angle_gamma   90.00
#
_symmetry.space_group_name_H-M   'P 1'
#
loop_
_entity.id
_entity.type
_entity.pdbx_description
1 polymer ?
#
loop_
_entity_poly.entity_id
_entity_poly.type
_entity_poly.pdbx_seq_one_letter_code
_entity_poly.pdbx_strand_id
1 'polypeptide(L)'
;MATETIAIEVVCAEAERQTVIPLIVADGCTAADAIRRSGIFALHPGLDPEACGVGIFGREVARDRKLRAGDRVEVLRPLADDPRERRRRLARRGGSMGRRSA
;
A
#
# COMPACT_ATOMS: atom_id res chain seq x y z
N MET A 1 -23.89 -1.62 -19.58
CA MET A 1 -23.47 -2.86 -18.99
C MET A 1 -22.88 -2.65 -17.61
N ALA A 2 -23.34 -3.38 -16.66
CA ALA A 2 -22.89 -3.19 -15.29
C ALA A 2 -21.51 -3.80 -15.11
N THR A 3 -20.63 -3.08 -14.46
CA THR A 3 -19.34 -3.59 -14.07
C THR A 3 -19.52 -4.40 -12.80
N GLU A 4 -18.96 -5.58 -12.78
CA GLU A 4 -19.01 -6.37 -11.56
C GLU A 4 -18.16 -5.72 -10.50
N THR A 5 -18.58 -5.88 -9.27
CA THR A 5 -17.87 -5.33 -8.13
C THR A 5 -17.44 -6.44 -7.20
N ILE A 6 -16.40 -6.13 -6.43
CA ILE A 6 -15.89 -7.07 -5.44
C ILE A 6 -15.76 -6.36 -4.11
N ALA A 7 -15.89 -7.12 -3.04
CA ALA A 7 -15.73 -6.60 -1.69
C ALA A 7 -14.32 -6.93 -1.21
N ILE A 8 -13.64 -5.92 -0.72
CA ILE A 8 -12.28 -6.06 -0.22
C ILE A 8 -12.14 -5.25 1.06
N GLU A 9 -10.98 -5.33 1.69
CA GLU A 9 -10.65 -4.50 2.84
C GLU A 9 -9.33 -3.82 2.59
N VAL A 10 -9.20 -2.58 3.09
CA VAL A 10 -7.92 -1.87 3.09
C VAL A 10 -7.52 -1.67 4.54
N VAL A 11 -6.30 -2.07 4.87
CA VAL A 11 -5.81 -2.08 6.25
C VAL A 11 -4.52 -1.29 6.33
N CYS A 12 -4.42 -0.47 7.37
CA CYS A 12 -3.18 0.22 7.70
C CYS A 12 -2.96 0.08 9.19
N ALA A 13 -1.82 -0.48 9.57
CA ALA A 13 -1.50 -0.67 10.97
C ALA A 13 -0.27 0.15 11.32
N GLU A 14 -0.43 1.09 12.25
CA GLU A 14 0.66 1.80 12.86
C GLU A 14 0.76 1.39 14.32
N ALA A 15 1.85 1.77 14.97
CA ALA A 15 2.10 1.33 16.34
C ALA A 15 0.93 1.65 17.26
N GLU A 16 0.31 2.81 17.07
CA GLU A 16 -0.75 3.26 17.97
C GLU A 16 -2.10 3.35 17.32
N ARG A 17 -2.21 2.95 16.04
CA ARG A 17 -3.48 3.09 15.35
C ARG A 17 -3.58 2.05 14.26
N GLN A 18 -4.68 1.36 14.24
CA GLN A 18 -4.96 0.39 13.20
C GLN A 18 -6.29 0.74 12.58
N THR A 19 -6.34 0.75 11.26
CA THR A 19 -7.55 1.10 10.53
C THR A 19 -7.86 0.01 9.54
N VAL A 20 -9.13 -0.40 9.50
CA VAL A 20 -9.63 -1.37 8.53
C VAL A 20 -10.82 -0.72 7.85
N ILE A 21 -10.76 -0.59 6.54
CA ILE A 21 -11.82 0.03 5.76
C ILE A 21 -12.37 -0.98 4.77
N PRO A 22 -13.60 -1.46 4.98
CA PRO A 22 -14.23 -2.30 3.96
C PRO A 22 -14.60 -1.44 2.76
N LEU A 23 -14.46 -2.01 1.58
CA LEU A 23 -14.62 -1.22 0.37
C LEU A 23 -15.16 -2.11 -0.74
N ILE A 24 -16.06 -1.54 -1.53
CA ILE A 24 -16.55 -2.20 -2.74
C ILE A 24 -15.91 -1.51 -3.93
N VAL A 25 -15.24 -2.27 -4.76
CA VAL A 25 -14.53 -1.72 -5.91
C VAL A 25 -14.89 -2.53 -7.14
N ALA A 26 -14.57 -1.97 -8.30
CA ALA A 26 -14.81 -2.67 -9.55
C ALA A 26 -13.87 -3.86 -9.67
N ASP A 27 -14.38 -4.92 -10.26
CA ASP A 27 -13.56 -6.07 -10.56
C ASP A 27 -12.44 -5.63 -11.50
N GLY A 28 -11.21 -6.01 -11.17
CA GLY A 28 -10.05 -5.55 -11.92
C GLY A 28 -9.36 -4.34 -11.32
N CYS A 29 -9.93 -3.78 -10.26
CA CYS A 29 -9.31 -2.68 -9.55
C CYS A 29 -7.94 -3.11 -9.02
N THR A 30 -6.97 -2.22 -9.07
CA THR A 30 -5.63 -2.53 -8.58
C THR A 30 -5.52 -2.22 -7.10
N ALA A 31 -4.48 -2.77 -6.48
CA ALA A 31 -4.22 -2.52 -5.06
C ALA A 31 -4.02 -1.03 -4.80
N ALA A 32 -3.26 -0.35 -5.65
CA ALA A 32 -3.04 1.08 -5.47
C ALA A 32 -4.33 1.86 -5.58
N ASP A 33 -5.20 1.48 -6.52
CA ASP A 33 -6.48 2.15 -6.68
C ASP A 33 -7.35 1.96 -5.45
N ALA A 34 -7.37 0.76 -4.90
CA ALA A 34 -8.19 0.51 -3.71
C ALA A 34 -7.72 1.34 -2.53
N ILE A 35 -6.41 1.43 -2.35
CA ILE A 35 -5.87 2.23 -1.25
C ILE A 35 -6.26 3.69 -1.44
N ARG A 36 -6.13 4.21 -2.66
CA ARG A 36 -6.49 5.59 -2.91
C ARG A 36 -7.96 5.83 -2.67
N ARG A 37 -8.82 4.92 -3.13
CA ARG A 37 -10.26 5.08 -2.98
C ARG A 37 -10.71 4.96 -1.54
N SER A 38 -9.96 4.23 -0.73
CA SER A 38 -10.33 4.05 0.67
C SER A 38 -10.16 5.31 1.49
N GLY A 39 -9.29 6.22 1.06
CA GLY A 39 -8.98 7.41 1.84
C GLY A 39 -8.18 7.12 3.09
N ILE A 40 -7.54 5.95 3.15
CA ILE A 40 -6.89 5.52 4.38
C ILE A 40 -5.74 6.43 4.78
N PHE A 41 -5.07 7.06 3.81
CA PHE A 41 -3.98 7.96 4.14
C PHE A 41 -4.45 9.23 4.81
N ALA A 42 -5.71 9.62 4.62
CA ALA A 42 -6.26 10.75 5.34
C ALA A 42 -6.38 10.46 6.83
N LEU A 43 -6.52 9.18 7.18
CA LEU A 43 -6.60 8.76 8.57
C LEU A 43 -5.23 8.49 9.18
N HIS A 44 -4.19 8.50 8.35
CA HIS A 44 -2.81 8.25 8.80
C HIS A 44 -1.90 9.31 8.19
N PRO A 45 -2.06 10.57 8.61
CA PRO A 45 -1.36 11.67 7.95
C PRO A 45 0.16 11.63 8.10
N GLY A 46 0.66 10.86 9.04
CA GLY A 46 2.11 10.73 9.18
C GLY A 46 2.76 9.83 8.16
N LEU A 47 1.98 9.16 7.33
CA LEU A 47 2.54 8.26 6.33
C LEU A 47 2.61 8.94 4.97
N ASP A 48 3.69 8.65 4.25
CA ASP A 48 3.89 9.16 2.90
C ASP A 48 3.41 8.09 1.93
N PRO A 49 2.33 8.34 1.18
CA PRO A 49 1.82 7.33 0.25
C PRO A 49 2.85 6.86 -0.75
N GLU A 50 3.77 7.73 -1.15
CA GLU A 50 4.79 7.36 -2.12
C GLU A 50 5.84 6.42 -1.54
N ALA A 51 6.02 6.45 -0.22
CA ALA A 51 7.04 5.65 0.43
C ALA A 51 6.51 4.30 0.92
N CYS A 52 5.20 4.13 0.96
CA CYS A 52 4.61 2.92 1.50
C CYS A 52 4.48 1.86 0.41
N GLY A 53 4.70 0.61 0.79
CA GLY A 53 4.44 -0.51 -0.09
C GLY A 53 3.03 -1.02 0.05
N VAL A 54 2.72 -2.07 -0.67
CA VAL A 54 1.39 -2.65 -0.70
C VAL A 54 1.54 -4.15 -0.50
N GLY A 55 0.67 -4.72 0.33
CA GLY A 55 0.64 -6.15 0.55
C GLY A 55 -0.77 -6.69 0.45
N ILE A 56 -0.88 -7.98 0.23
CA ILE A 56 -2.16 -8.69 0.28
C ILE A 56 -1.97 -9.88 1.20
N PHE A 57 -2.72 -9.90 2.29
CA PHE A 57 -2.62 -10.94 3.31
C PHE A 57 -1.17 -11.13 3.78
N GLY A 58 -0.49 -10.02 4.03
CA GLY A 58 0.85 -10.05 4.56
C GLY A 58 1.96 -10.26 3.55
N ARG A 59 1.63 -10.43 2.28
CA ARG A 59 2.62 -10.65 1.25
C ARG A 59 2.76 -9.41 0.39
N GLU A 60 3.96 -8.91 0.24
CA GLU A 60 4.18 -7.72 -0.57
C GLU A 60 3.87 -7.99 -2.03
N VAL A 61 3.18 -7.07 -2.67
CA VAL A 61 2.78 -7.20 -4.07
C VAL A 61 3.05 -5.88 -4.77
N ALA A 62 2.98 -5.93 -6.10
CA ALA A 62 3.11 -4.71 -6.90
C ALA A 62 1.88 -3.84 -6.72
N ARG A 63 2.05 -2.55 -6.90
CA ARG A 63 0.94 -1.62 -6.75
C ARG A 63 -0.16 -1.85 -7.78
N ASP A 64 0.20 -2.33 -8.94
CA ASP A 64 -0.76 -2.57 -10.01
C ASP A 64 -1.34 -3.99 -9.97
N ARG A 65 -1.13 -4.72 -8.88
CA ARG A 65 -1.72 -6.03 -8.71
C ARG A 65 -3.24 -5.91 -8.70
N LYS A 66 -3.89 -6.68 -9.54
CA LYS A 66 -5.35 -6.67 -9.60
C LYS A 66 -5.92 -7.46 -8.43
N LEU A 67 -7.01 -6.96 -7.90
CA LEU A 67 -7.60 -7.51 -6.69
C LEU A 67 -8.69 -8.52 -7.02
N ARG A 68 -8.95 -9.39 -6.07
CA ARG A 68 -10.01 -10.36 -6.13
C ARG A 68 -10.93 -10.19 -4.94
N ALA A 69 -12.15 -10.67 -5.08
CA ALA A 69 -13.12 -10.59 -3.98
C ALA A 69 -12.53 -11.22 -2.72
N GLY A 70 -12.67 -10.52 -1.62
CA GLY A 70 -12.18 -11.01 -0.35
C GLY A 70 -10.75 -10.64 -0.03
N ASP A 71 -10.06 -9.96 -0.94
CA ASP A 71 -8.67 -9.58 -0.67
C ASP A 71 -8.58 -8.58 0.46
N ARG A 72 -7.50 -8.69 1.24
CA ARG A 72 -7.15 -7.70 2.26
C ARG A 72 -5.91 -6.98 1.79
N VAL A 73 -6.07 -5.72 1.44
CA VAL A 73 -4.99 -4.88 0.93
C VAL A 73 -4.38 -4.15 2.10
N GLU A 74 -3.08 -4.28 2.28
CA GLU A 74 -2.39 -3.72 3.43
C GLU A 74 -1.43 -2.64 2.99
N VAL A 75 -1.40 -1.55 3.73
CA VAL A 75 -0.42 -0.51 3.54
C VAL A 75 0.81 -0.92 4.33
N LEU A 76 1.92 -1.12 3.63
CA LEU A 76 3.16 -1.56 4.27
C LEU A 76 4.02 -0.33 4.51
N ARG A 77 4.23 -0.01 5.78
CA ARG A 77 5.02 1.15 6.14
C ARG A 77 6.48 0.89 5.81
N PRO A 78 7.21 1.95 5.43
CA PRO A 78 8.65 1.77 5.22
C PRO A 78 9.33 1.44 6.55
N LEU A 79 10.42 0.69 6.46
CA LEU A 79 11.19 0.33 7.64
C LEU A 79 12.14 1.46 8.01
N ALA A 80 11.55 2.62 8.27
CA ALA A 80 12.34 3.81 8.49
C ALA A 80 13.15 3.74 9.77
N ASP A 81 12.70 2.91 10.72
CA ASP A 81 13.37 2.81 12.01
C ASP A 81 14.56 1.87 11.99
N ASP A 82 14.80 1.15 10.91
CA ASP A 82 15.94 0.27 10.81
C ASP A 82 17.08 1.02 10.16
N PRO A 83 18.13 1.38 10.90
CA PRO A 83 19.22 2.17 10.32
C PRO A 83 19.91 1.46 9.16
N ARG A 84 20.02 0.13 9.26
CA ARG A 84 20.66 -0.64 8.20
C ARG A 84 19.83 -0.58 6.92
N GLU A 85 18.55 -0.73 7.03
CA GLU A 85 17.69 -0.68 5.87
C GLU A 85 17.66 0.71 5.26
N ARG A 86 17.65 1.73 6.11
CA ARG A 86 17.68 3.10 5.62
C ARG A 86 18.96 3.38 4.86
N ARG A 87 20.09 2.93 5.39
CA ARG A 87 21.36 3.15 4.73
C ARG A 87 21.41 2.46 3.39
N ARG A 88 20.90 1.24 3.35
CA ARG A 88 20.88 0.49 2.11
C ARG A 88 20.04 1.17 1.04
N ARG A 89 18.91 1.71 1.44
CA ARG A 89 18.05 2.40 0.50
C ARG A 89 18.69 3.67 -0.02
N LEU A 90 19.33 4.41 0.85
CA LEU A 90 20.00 5.64 0.46
C LEU A 90 21.14 5.35 -0.50
N ALA A 91 21.89 4.31 -0.23
CA ALA A 91 22.99 3.94 -1.11
C ALA A 91 22.50 3.57 -2.49
N ARG A 92 21.43 2.79 -2.56
CA ARG A 92 20.87 2.42 -3.86
C ARG A 92 20.33 3.62 -4.60
N ARG A 93 19.68 4.51 -3.88
CA ARG A 93 19.12 5.68 -4.51
C ARG A 93 20.19 6.61 -5.03
N GLY A 94 21.24 6.80 -4.25
CA GLY A 94 22.34 7.63 -4.68
C GLY A 94 23.08 7.01 -5.85
N GLY A 95 23.32 5.72 -5.79
CA GLY A 95 24.05 5.05 -6.85
C GLY A 95 23.26 4.99 -8.15
N SER A 96 21.96 4.90 -8.05
CA SER A 96 21.15 4.82 -9.25
C SER A 96 20.72 6.18 -9.74
N MET A 97 21.13 7.20 -9.05
CA MET A 97 20.79 8.54 -9.43
C MET A 97 19.31 8.75 -9.47
N GLY A 98 18.68 8.22 -8.54
CA GLY A 98 17.31 8.49 -8.40
C GLY A 98 16.39 7.67 -9.21
N ARG A 99 16.83 6.65 -9.54
CA ARG A 99 15.92 5.86 -10.07
C ARG A 99 14.99 5.44 -9.21
N ARG A 100 14.48 5.52 -8.80
CA ARG A 100 13.83 5.36 -7.93
C ARG A 100 13.15 4.70 -7.73
N SER A 101 13.11 4.50 -7.67
CA SER A 101 12.59 4.07 -7.44
C SER A 101 11.90 3.72 -7.24
N ALA A 102 11.81 3.48 -7.56
CA ALA A 102 11.20 3.36 -7.40
C ALA A 102 10.96 3.17 -7.15
#